data_c0656522964cf19b531cfb6ee132c294
#
_entry.id   c0656522964cf19b531cfb6ee132c294
#
_cell.length_a   1.000
_cell.length_b   1.000
_cell.length_c   1.000
_cell.angle_alpha   90.00
_cell.angle_beta   90.00
_cell.angle_gamma   90.00
#
_symmetry.space_group_name_H-M   'P 1'
#
loop_
_entity.id
_entity.type
_entity.pdbx_description
1 polymer ?
#
loop_
_entity_poly.entity_id
_entity_poly.type
_entity_poly.pdbx_seq_one_letter_code
_entity_poly.pdbx_strand_id
1 'polypeptide(L)'
;DYILIMAKGIFVVEVKGGRISRGKDGLWRYRDKYNVVHTRSEGPFDQAQSGKYALKNALIKEFGDQEMKNVSIGWGCIFPDTVNIPQSEEVSKETIIDAKDCDTPEKLLKAINKAMDYWFNKKYYYKEIDSEKIRKMHMGLRPVFEITPSISVRVNEIFNQLVCLTDRQYHI
;
A
#
# COMPACT_ATOMS: atom_id res chain seq x y z
N ASP A 1 -2.20 -0.02 -3.17
CA ASP A 1 -0.91 0.13 -2.52
C ASP A 1 -1.03 -0.22 -1.05
N TYR A 2 -0.01 -0.87 -0.50
CA TYR A 2 -0.03 -1.35 0.87
C TYR A 2 1.27 -0.99 1.58
N ILE A 3 1.17 -0.83 2.91
CA ILE A 3 2.30 -0.72 3.81
C ILE A 3 2.24 -1.93 4.74
N LEU A 4 3.28 -2.77 4.69
CA LEU A 4 3.44 -3.92 5.57
C LEU A 4 4.47 -3.58 6.64
N ILE A 5 4.13 -3.77 7.91
CA ILE A 5 5.04 -3.55 9.05
C ILE A 5 5.27 -4.92 9.70
N MET A 6 6.50 -5.39 9.67
CA MET A 6 6.89 -6.72 10.14
C MET A 6 8.19 -6.62 10.96
N ALA A 7 8.59 -7.68 11.64
CA ALA A 7 9.79 -7.67 12.47
C ALA A 7 11.07 -7.20 11.74
N LYS A 8 11.24 -7.57 10.47
CA LYS A 8 12.40 -7.16 9.66
C LYS A 8 12.30 -5.76 9.04
N GLY A 9 11.23 -5.01 9.33
CA GLY A 9 11.09 -3.62 8.87
C GLY A 9 9.75 -3.31 8.23
N ILE A 10 9.76 -2.30 7.38
CA ILE A 10 8.57 -1.79 6.68
C ILE A 10 8.74 -2.03 5.19
N PHE A 11 7.68 -2.47 4.54
CA PHE A 11 7.69 -2.77 3.11
C PHE A 11 6.52 -2.08 2.42
N VAL A 12 6.84 -1.19 1.47
CA VAL A 12 5.86 -0.50 0.64
C VAL A 12 5.60 -1.34 -0.60
N VAL A 13 4.35 -1.63 -0.87
CA VAL A 13 3.93 -2.51 -1.95
C VAL A 13 3.04 -1.75 -2.91
N GLU A 14 3.48 -1.65 -4.15
CA GLU A 14 2.66 -1.24 -5.28
C GLU A 14 2.03 -2.48 -5.93
N VAL A 15 0.72 -2.48 -6.11
CA VAL A 15 0.01 -3.59 -6.75
C VAL A 15 -0.55 -3.15 -8.10
N LYS A 16 -0.16 -3.84 -9.16
CA LYS A 16 -0.63 -3.57 -10.53
C LYS A 16 -1.26 -4.82 -11.13
N GLY A 17 -2.59 -4.85 -11.12
CA GLY A 17 -3.37 -5.86 -11.83
C GLY A 17 -3.48 -5.57 -13.33
N GLY A 18 -3.98 -6.56 -14.07
CA GLY A 18 -4.19 -6.47 -15.51
C GLY A 18 -2.92 -6.66 -16.34
N ARG A 19 -3.01 -6.30 -17.63
CA ARG A 19 -1.87 -6.41 -18.56
C ARG A 19 -1.04 -5.14 -18.52
N ILE A 20 0.26 -5.32 -18.31
CA ILE A 20 1.23 -4.22 -18.21
C ILE A 20 2.28 -4.38 -19.29
N SER A 21 2.64 -3.28 -19.94
CA SER A 21 3.75 -3.24 -20.89
C SER A 21 4.47 -1.90 -20.82
N ARG A 22 5.76 -1.90 -21.17
CA ARG A 22 6.54 -0.68 -21.39
C ARG A 22 6.93 -0.62 -22.86
N GLY A 23 6.58 0.47 -23.54
CA GLY A 23 6.93 0.67 -24.93
C GLY A 23 8.36 1.13 -25.15
N LYS A 24 8.84 1.12 -26.40
CA LYS A 24 10.15 1.70 -26.80
C LYS A 24 10.21 3.22 -26.54
N ASP A 25 9.06 3.86 -26.46
CA ASP A 25 8.88 5.26 -26.08
C ASP A 25 9.05 5.54 -24.56
N GLY A 26 9.35 4.50 -23.78
CA GLY A 26 9.50 4.57 -22.33
C GLY A 26 8.19 4.63 -21.57
N LEU A 27 7.06 4.72 -22.25
CA LEU A 27 5.75 4.85 -21.60
C LEU A 27 5.22 3.48 -21.14
N TRP A 28 4.64 3.51 -19.94
CA TRP A 28 3.94 2.37 -19.38
C TRP A 28 2.49 2.35 -19.83
N ARG A 29 1.99 1.18 -20.21
CA ARG A 29 0.62 0.94 -20.65
C ARG A 29 -0.01 -0.11 -19.76
N TYR A 30 -1.13 0.25 -19.17
CA TYR A 30 -1.93 -0.59 -18.29
C TYR A 30 -3.26 -0.86 -18.97
N ARG A 31 -3.60 -2.12 -19.15
CA ARG A 31 -4.89 -2.52 -19.74
C ARG A 31 -5.79 -3.06 -18.64
N ASP A 32 -6.87 -2.36 -18.39
CA ASP A 32 -7.85 -2.74 -17.38
C ASP A 32 -8.77 -3.90 -17.81
N LYS A 33 -9.66 -4.32 -16.93
CA LYS A 33 -10.63 -5.39 -17.16
C LYS A 33 -11.64 -5.08 -18.29
N TYR A 34 -11.81 -3.81 -18.64
CA TYR A 34 -12.68 -3.35 -19.72
C TYR A 34 -11.91 -3.20 -21.05
N ASN A 35 -10.67 -3.65 -21.10
CA ASN A 35 -9.78 -3.57 -22.27
C ASN A 35 -9.36 -2.13 -22.63
N VAL A 36 -9.56 -1.17 -21.72
CA VAL A 36 -9.11 0.22 -21.89
C VAL A 36 -7.63 0.32 -21.56
N VAL A 37 -6.87 1.02 -22.41
CA VAL A 37 -5.42 1.23 -22.19
C VAL A 37 -5.19 2.60 -21.59
N HIS A 38 -4.59 2.60 -20.41
CA HIS A 38 -4.13 3.80 -19.71
C HIS A 38 -2.62 3.93 -19.88
N THR A 39 -2.17 5.10 -20.30
CA THR A 39 -0.73 5.38 -20.52
C THR A 39 -0.20 6.29 -19.43
N ARG A 40 0.98 5.99 -18.89
CA ARG A 40 1.68 6.74 -17.86
C ARG A 40 3.17 6.84 -18.18
N SER A 41 3.80 7.96 -17.81
CA SER A 41 5.25 8.10 -17.85
C SER A 41 5.91 7.44 -16.64
N GLU A 42 5.27 7.50 -15.48
CA GLU A 42 5.74 6.89 -14.25
C GLU A 42 5.39 5.39 -14.20
N GLY A 43 6.39 4.57 -13.92
CA GLY A 43 6.24 3.12 -13.79
C GLY A 43 5.84 2.67 -12.39
N PRO A 44 5.44 1.39 -12.24
CA PRO A 44 5.10 0.83 -10.93
C PRO A 44 6.29 0.83 -9.97
N PHE A 45 7.49 0.66 -10.48
CA PHE A 45 8.71 0.66 -9.68
C PHE A 45 9.03 2.06 -9.15
N ASP A 46 8.86 3.09 -9.97
CA ASP A 46 9.04 4.49 -9.57
C ASP A 46 7.99 4.88 -8.52
N GLN A 47 6.75 4.44 -8.69
CA GLN A 47 5.67 4.67 -7.73
C GLN A 47 5.98 4.02 -6.37
N ALA A 48 6.37 2.75 -6.35
CA ALA A 48 6.75 2.05 -5.13
C ALA A 48 7.96 2.71 -4.43
N GLN A 49 8.96 3.12 -5.20
CA GLN A 49 10.14 3.79 -4.68
C GLN A 49 9.80 5.17 -4.11
N SER A 50 9.02 5.96 -4.83
CA SER A 50 8.54 7.28 -4.37
C SER A 50 7.71 7.15 -3.10
N GLY A 51 6.80 6.18 -3.06
CA GLY A 51 6.01 5.84 -1.87
C GLY A 51 6.88 5.48 -0.66
N LYS A 52 7.94 4.69 -0.86
CA LYS A 52 8.92 4.38 0.21
C LYS A 52 9.58 5.64 0.76
N TYR A 53 10.01 6.58 -0.10
CA TYR A 53 10.66 7.80 0.37
C TYR A 53 9.67 8.72 1.09
N ALA A 54 8.46 8.87 0.58
CA ALA A 54 7.40 9.63 1.25
C ALA A 54 7.08 9.06 2.63
N LEU A 55 6.91 7.75 2.72
CA LEU A 55 6.67 7.05 3.98
C LEU A 55 7.84 7.22 4.96
N LYS A 56 9.09 7.06 4.50
CA LYS A 56 10.28 7.27 5.33
C LYS A 56 10.29 8.66 5.95
N ASN A 57 10.03 9.70 5.15
CA ASN A 57 10.02 11.08 5.63
C ASN A 57 8.88 11.30 6.65
N ALA A 58 7.69 10.72 6.42
CA ALA A 58 6.58 10.79 7.36
C ALA A 58 6.92 10.10 8.69
N LEU A 59 7.51 8.91 8.64
CA LEU A 59 7.93 8.17 9.84
C LEU A 59 9.03 8.90 10.63
N ILE A 60 10.01 9.50 9.94
CA ILE A 60 11.05 10.31 10.60
C ILE A 60 10.43 11.53 11.28
N LYS A 61 9.46 12.18 10.63
CA LYS A 61 8.75 13.32 11.22
C LYS A 61 7.96 12.93 12.47
N GLU A 62 7.33 11.76 12.45
CA GLU A 62 6.47 11.28 13.55
C GLU A 62 7.27 10.69 14.71
N PHE A 63 8.28 9.85 14.41
CA PHE A 63 9.01 9.07 15.42
C PHE A 63 10.43 9.56 15.69
N GLY A 64 10.95 10.46 14.85
CA GLY A 64 12.32 10.96 14.94
C GLY A 64 13.35 10.10 14.18
N ASP A 65 14.42 10.74 13.73
CA ASP A 65 15.47 10.09 12.91
C ASP A 65 16.18 8.97 13.68
N GLN A 66 16.46 9.16 14.96
CA GLN A 66 17.15 8.15 15.79
C GLN A 66 16.35 6.85 15.91
N GLU A 67 15.03 6.94 16.09
CA GLU A 67 14.15 5.78 16.17
C GLU A 67 14.08 5.03 14.84
N MET A 68 14.18 5.74 13.72
CA MET A 68 14.08 5.17 12.39
C MET A 68 15.42 4.70 11.80
N LYS A 69 16.56 5.09 12.39
CA LYS A 69 17.90 4.84 11.86
C LYS A 69 18.20 3.37 11.56
N ASN A 70 17.76 2.48 12.44
CA ASN A 70 18.03 1.03 12.33
C ASN A 70 16.85 0.24 11.75
N VAL A 71 15.81 0.92 11.26
CA VAL A 71 14.64 0.29 10.66
C VAL A 71 14.84 0.15 9.16
N SER A 72 14.73 -1.07 8.65
CA SER A 72 14.73 -1.31 7.22
C SER A 72 13.42 -0.83 6.61
N ILE A 73 13.48 0.00 5.56
CA ILE A 73 12.32 0.41 4.78
C ILE A 73 12.58 0.04 3.33
N GLY A 74 11.87 -0.97 2.87
CA GLY A 74 11.96 -1.51 1.53
C GLY A 74 10.73 -1.18 0.67
N TRP A 75 10.80 -1.55 -0.60
CA TRP A 75 9.69 -1.48 -1.53
C TRP A 75 9.71 -2.64 -2.50
N GLY A 76 8.57 -2.92 -3.12
CA GLY A 76 8.43 -3.90 -4.18
C GLY A 76 7.11 -3.75 -4.91
N CYS A 77 6.96 -4.51 -5.99
CA CYS A 77 5.77 -4.51 -6.82
C CYS A 77 5.18 -5.91 -6.92
N ILE A 78 3.86 -5.99 -6.82
CA ILE A 78 3.09 -7.22 -7.02
C ILE A 78 2.31 -7.11 -8.32
N PHE A 79 2.47 -8.12 -9.19
CA PHE A 79 1.80 -8.23 -10.49
C PHE A 79 0.97 -9.52 -10.52
N PRO A 80 -0.23 -9.53 -9.92
CA PRO A 80 -1.00 -10.76 -9.72
C PRO A 80 -1.48 -11.42 -11.03
N ASP A 81 -1.53 -10.65 -12.12
CA ASP A 81 -2.04 -11.13 -13.42
C ASP A 81 -0.94 -11.28 -14.47
N THR A 82 0.32 -11.04 -14.12
CA THR A 82 1.43 -11.02 -15.09
C THR A 82 2.57 -11.90 -14.61
N VAL A 83 3.12 -12.69 -15.52
CA VAL A 83 4.32 -13.53 -15.28
C VAL A 83 5.51 -13.02 -16.07
N ASN A 84 6.70 -13.41 -15.65
CA ASN A 84 7.96 -13.11 -16.36
C ASN A 84 8.17 -11.60 -16.58
N ILE A 85 7.97 -10.79 -15.55
CA ILE A 85 8.27 -9.37 -15.59
C ILE A 85 9.75 -9.18 -15.95
N PRO A 86 10.07 -8.42 -17.00
CA PRO A 86 11.45 -8.16 -17.39
C PRO A 86 12.22 -7.49 -16.24
N GLN A 87 13.40 -8.03 -15.97
CA GLN A 87 14.32 -7.42 -15.01
C GLN A 87 15.06 -6.27 -15.67
N SER A 88 15.39 -5.26 -14.89
CA SER A 88 16.30 -4.19 -15.29
C SER A 88 17.40 -4.06 -14.23
N GLU A 89 18.49 -3.40 -14.58
CA GLU A 89 19.58 -3.12 -13.63
C GLU A 89 19.09 -2.25 -12.44
N GLU A 90 17.99 -1.52 -12.64
CA GLU A 90 17.40 -0.62 -11.65
C GLU A 90 16.51 -1.34 -10.63
N VAL A 91 16.04 -2.55 -10.95
CA VAL A 91 15.03 -3.27 -10.14
C VAL A 91 15.51 -4.69 -9.85
N SER A 92 15.76 -4.97 -8.57
CA SER A 92 16.16 -6.29 -8.12
C SER A 92 15.01 -7.30 -8.25
N LYS A 93 15.33 -8.50 -8.72
CA LYS A 93 14.37 -9.60 -8.88
C LYS A 93 13.61 -9.92 -7.59
N GLU A 94 14.28 -9.77 -6.46
CA GLU A 94 13.71 -10.05 -5.14
C GLU A 94 12.55 -9.13 -4.77
N THR A 95 12.45 -7.96 -5.42
CA THR A 95 11.40 -6.95 -5.17
C THR A 95 10.23 -7.04 -6.15
N ILE A 96 10.28 -8.02 -7.08
CA ILE A 96 9.22 -8.30 -8.04
C ILE A 96 8.50 -9.58 -7.60
N ILE A 97 7.20 -9.48 -7.39
CA ILE A 97 6.31 -10.58 -7.04
C ILE A 97 5.33 -10.74 -8.20
N ASP A 98 5.40 -11.87 -8.91
CA ASP A 98 4.59 -12.10 -10.11
C ASP A 98 3.38 -13.03 -9.84
N ALA A 99 2.59 -13.32 -10.86
CA ALA A 99 1.39 -14.14 -10.73
C ALA A 99 1.69 -15.55 -10.16
N LYS A 100 2.88 -16.13 -10.40
CA LYS A 100 3.26 -17.44 -9.87
C LYS A 100 3.47 -17.40 -8.35
N ASP A 101 3.94 -16.27 -7.85
CA ASP A 101 4.10 -16.02 -6.42
C ASP A 101 2.77 -15.73 -5.74
N CYS A 102 1.76 -15.27 -6.50
CA CYS A 102 0.42 -14.96 -6.01
C CYS A 102 -0.56 -16.14 -6.05
N ASP A 103 -0.15 -17.30 -6.54
CA ASP A 103 -0.97 -18.49 -6.78
C ASP A 103 -1.63 -19.06 -5.51
N THR A 104 -0.91 -18.99 -4.37
CA THR A 104 -1.44 -19.31 -3.05
C THR A 104 -0.98 -18.31 -1.99
N PRO A 105 -1.74 -18.18 -0.87
CA PRO A 105 -1.34 -17.30 0.23
C PRO A 105 0.06 -17.59 0.77
N GLU A 106 0.45 -18.86 0.83
CA GLU A 106 1.76 -19.29 1.34
C GLU A 106 2.90 -18.87 0.41
N LYS A 107 2.69 -18.99 -0.93
CA LYS A 107 3.66 -18.53 -1.93
C LYS A 107 3.82 -17.01 -1.86
N LEU A 108 2.72 -16.27 -1.79
CA LEU A 108 2.73 -14.81 -1.68
C LEU A 108 3.47 -14.37 -0.41
N LEU A 109 3.16 -14.97 0.74
CA LEU A 109 3.84 -14.67 2.00
C LEU A 109 5.34 -14.97 1.91
N LYS A 110 5.73 -16.08 1.29
CA LYS A 110 7.14 -16.44 1.06
C LYS A 110 7.85 -15.41 0.18
N ALA A 111 7.21 -14.95 -0.89
CA ALA A 111 7.76 -13.94 -1.79
C ALA A 111 7.92 -12.58 -1.09
N ILE A 112 6.93 -12.15 -0.30
CA ILE A 112 6.99 -10.94 0.52
C ILE A 112 8.15 -11.04 1.52
N ASN A 113 8.28 -12.14 2.25
CA ASN A 113 9.36 -12.34 3.20
C ASN A 113 10.73 -12.29 2.52
N LYS A 114 10.88 -12.91 1.33
CA LYS A 114 12.12 -12.85 0.54
C LYS A 114 12.47 -11.41 0.14
N ALA A 115 11.49 -10.62 -0.29
CA ALA A 115 11.68 -9.22 -0.62
C ALA A 115 12.08 -8.38 0.61
N MET A 116 11.48 -8.65 1.76
CA MET A 116 11.85 -8.01 3.02
C MET A 116 13.27 -8.40 3.45
N ASP A 117 13.65 -9.67 3.36
CA ASP A 117 15.00 -10.14 3.65
C ASP A 117 16.05 -9.46 2.78
N TYR A 118 15.76 -9.28 1.50
CA TYR A 118 16.64 -8.54 0.59
C TYR A 118 16.90 -7.11 1.08
N TRP A 119 15.86 -6.39 1.51
CA TRP A 119 16.02 -5.03 2.03
C TRP A 119 16.69 -4.99 3.40
N PHE A 120 16.33 -5.90 4.30
CA PHE A 120 16.90 -5.99 5.63
C PHE A 120 18.41 -6.26 5.58
N ASN A 121 18.85 -7.16 4.70
CA ASN A 121 20.25 -7.52 4.56
C ASN A 121 21.10 -6.49 3.79
N LYS A 122 20.51 -5.42 3.26
CA LYS A 122 21.26 -4.36 2.56
C LYS A 122 22.20 -3.58 3.47
N LYS A 123 21.91 -3.51 4.78
CA LYS A 123 22.69 -2.74 5.75
C LYS A 123 22.88 -3.58 7.02
N TYR A 124 24.14 -3.73 7.42
CA TYR A 124 24.51 -4.50 8.62
C TYR A 124 23.96 -3.91 9.93
N TYR A 125 23.57 -2.65 9.96
CA TYR A 125 23.04 -1.98 11.14
C TYR A 125 21.51 -2.04 11.26
N TYR A 126 20.81 -2.60 10.30
CA TYR A 126 19.37 -2.85 10.44
C TYR A 126 19.12 -3.89 11.52
N LYS A 127 18.09 -3.64 12.32
CA LYS A 127 17.69 -4.51 13.44
C LYS A 127 16.22 -4.84 13.32
N GLU A 128 15.87 -6.02 13.80
CA GLU A 128 14.46 -6.38 13.94
C GLU A 128 13.77 -5.43 14.92
N ILE A 129 12.54 -5.08 14.58
CA ILE A 129 11.67 -4.26 15.40
C ILE A 129 10.76 -5.16 16.22
N ASP A 130 10.62 -4.81 17.50
CA ASP A 130 9.77 -5.55 18.41
C ASP A 130 8.28 -5.26 18.20
N SER A 131 7.43 -6.06 18.82
CA SER A 131 5.98 -5.96 18.68
C SER A 131 5.41 -4.62 19.19
N GLU A 132 6.04 -4.01 20.19
CA GLU A 132 5.61 -2.71 20.73
C GLU A 132 5.88 -1.59 19.72
N LYS A 133 7.07 -1.61 19.12
CA LYS A 133 7.44 -0.64 18.07
C LYS A 133 6.59 -0.81 16.81
N ILE A 134 6.30 -2.06 16.41
CA ILE A 134 5.35 -2.35 15.32
C ILE A 134 3.99 -1.73 15.63
N ARG A 135 3.46 -1.94 16.84
CA ARG A 135 2.17 -1.38 17.27
C ARG A 135 2.18 0.15 17.25
N LYS A 136 3.22 0.79 17.78
CA LYS A 136 3.38 2.25 17.75
C LYS A 136 3.36 2.79 16.32
N MET A 137 4.12 2.18 15.42
CA MET A 137 4.15 2.58 14.01
C MET A 137 2.80 2.41 13.33
N HIS A 138 2.10 1.31 13.59
CA HIS A 138 0.76 1.08 13.07
C HIS A 138 -0.24 2.15 13.54
N MET A 139 -0.20 2.52 14.82
CA MET A 139 -1.08 3.57 15.37
C MET A 139 -0.74 4.97 14.83
N GLY A 140 0.54 5.29 14.66
CA GLY A 140 0.97 6.57 14.08
C GLY A 140 0.60 6.72 12.61
N LEU A 141 0.63 5.63 11.83
CA LEU A 141 0.22 5.63 10.42
C LEU A 141 -1.31 5.57 10.24
N ARG A 142 -2.04 5.07 11.22
CA ARG A 142 -3.51 4.99 11.23
C ARG A 142 -4.05 5.63 12.50
N PRO A 143 -4.09 6.97 12.57
CA PRO A 143 -4.67 7.63 13.72
C PRO A 143 -6.14 7.23 13.87
N VAL A 144 -6.57 7.08 15.11
CA VAL A 144 -7.99 6.89 15.43
C VAL A 144 -8.73 8.16 15.04
N PHE A 145 -9.74 8.03 14.21
CA PHE A 145 -10.60 9.15 13.86
C PHE A 145 -12.06 8.70 13.83
N GLU A 146 -12.94 9.63 14.14
CA GLU A 146 -14.38 9.44 14.04
C GLU A 146 -14.90 10.27 12.85
N ILE A 147 -15.61 9.62 11.94
CA ILE A 147 -16.30 10.32 10.85
C ILE A 147 -17.69 10.67 11.35
N THR A 148 -17.92 11.93 11.68
CA THR A 148 -19.26 12.43 11.99
C THR A 148 -19.92 12.93 10.71
N PRO A 149 -21.21 12.55 10.44
CA PRO A 149 -21.94 13.10 9.32
C PRO A 149 -21.99 14.63 9.39
N SER A 150 -21.95 15.31 8.24
CA SER A 150 -22.08 16.75 8.19
C SER A 150 -23.40 17.20 8.82
N ILE A 151 -23.45 18.43 9.32
CA ILE A 151 -24.67 19.01 9.95
C ILE A 151 -25.87 18.87 9.02
N SER A 152 -25.70 19.07 7.70
CA SER A 152 -26.75 18.92 6.70
C SER A 152 -27.32 17.50 6.64
N VAL A 153 -26.48 16.46 6.76
CA VAL A 153 -26.92 15.06 6.79
C VAL A 153 -27.70 14.79 8.08
N ARG A 154 -27.22 15.26 9.24
CA ARG A 154 -27.92 15.12 10.53
C ARG A 154 -29.26 15.82 10.54
N VAL A 155 -29.34 17.03 9.97
CA VAL A 155 -30.60 17.78 9.83
C VAL A 155 -31.59 17.02 8.94
N ASN A 156 -31.14 16.46 7.82
CA ASN A 156 -32.00 15.67 6.95
C ASN A 156 -32.50 14.37 7.62
N GLU A 157 -31.65 13.69 8.40
CA GLU A 157 -32.04 12.50 9.18
C GLU A 157 -33.11 12.85 10.22
N ILE A 158 -32.93 13.97 10.97
CA ILE A 158 -33.92 14.45 11.92
C ILE A 158 -35.22 14.87 11.22
N PHE A 159 -35.14 15.56 10.09
CA PHE A 159 -36.32 15.95 9.29
C PHE A 159 -37.09 14.73 8.79
N ASN A 160 -36.41 13.70 8.28
CA ASN A 160 -37.04 12.47 7.83
C ASN A 160 -37.74 11.71 8.99
N GLN A 161 -37.13 11.71 10.19
CA GLN A 161 -37.76 11.14 11.39
C GLN A 161 -39.01 11.91 11.80
N LEU A 162 -38.98 13.24 11.74
CA LEU A 162 -40.14 14.09 12.03
C LEU A 162 -41.28 13.90 11.02
N VAL A 163 -40.96 13.76 9.74
CA VAL A 163 -41.96 13.49 8.69
C VAL A 163 -42.61 12.11 8.91
N CYS A 164 -41.82 11.08 9.27
CA CYS A 164 -42.37 9.76 9.61
C CYS A 164 -43.29 9.77 10.85
N LEU A 165 -43.02 10.65 11.80
CA LEU A 165 -43.88 10.81 12.99
C LEU A 165 -45.21 11.49 12.66
N THR A 166 -45.21 12.51 11.76
CA THR A 166 -46.45 13.19 11.33
C THR A 166 -47.33 12.29 10.48
N ASP A 167 -46.80 11.46 9.59
CA ASP A 167 -47.58 10.49 8.81
C ASP A 167 -48.27 9.43 9.71
N ARG A 168 -47.63 9.03 10.81
CA ARG A 168 -48.26 8.10 11.78
C ARG A 168 -49.37 8.76 12.60
N GLN A 169 -49.39 10.07 12.75
CA GLN A 169 -50.46 10.80 13.47
C GLN A 169 -51.70 11.03 12.62
N TYR A 170 -51.63 10.91 11.29
CA TYR A 170 -52.78 11.07 10.40
C TYR A 170 -53.60 9.78 10.17
N HIS A 171 -53.19 8.65 10.76
CA HIS A 171 -53.85 7.34 10.65
C HIS A 171 -54.46 6.87 11.95
N ILE A 172 -54.99 7.78 12.79
CA ILE A 172 -55.88 7.47 13.93
C ILE A 172 -57.31 7.89 13.63
#